data_aa66849efb7b2fee21e405697d5b993b
#
_entry.id   aa66849efb7b2fee21e405697d5b993b
#
_cell.length_a   1.000
_cell.length_b   1.000
_cell.length_c   1.000
_cell.angle_alpha   90.00
_cell.angle_beta   90.00
_cell.angle_gamma   90.00
#
_symmetry.space_group_name_H-M   'P 1'
#
loop_
_entity.id
_entity.type
_entity.pdbx_description
1 polymer ?
#
loop_
_entity_poly.entity_id
_entity_poly.type
_entity_poly.pdbx_seq_one_letter_code
_entity_poly.pdbx_strand_id
1 'polypeptide(L)'
;PFLTARHTACLTQKLASIAGLYDAEQLCATVSASNQSKSVNGRIFLSIDIIHQAIAASKKISFQYAAYNGQHNREPRFSEEIVFSPYSTIWRTDWYYVVGWSDSESAIRAYRLDKMQIPCFVDAEAVKKPLDFHPADYVESYLSHACVYQKTAVTLECENSMMNHVIDQFGEHFPYRQIDNTHFQATIPVKLTRSFWGWIFEHAGSIRIAAPESVQTQYRNMLRRALESIN
;
A
#
# COMPACT_ATOMS: atom_id res chain seq x y z
N PRO A 1 -8.51 9.00 0.98
CA PRO A 1 -9.32 7.89 1.51
C PRO A 1 -9.30 7.80 3.03
N PHE A 2 -8.16 8.13 3.73
CA PHE A 2 -8.05 8.09 5.20
C PHE A 2 -8.84 9.19 5.90
N LEU A 3 -9.09 10.32 5.24
CA LEU A 3 -9.94 11.38 5.77
C LEU A 3 -11.41 11.02 5.61
N THR A 4 -12.18 11.14 6.69
CA THR A 4 -13.65 11.04 6.61
C THR A 4 -14.21 12.22 5.81
N ALA A 5 -15.43 12.10 5.28
CA ALA A 5 -16.11 13.20 4.59
C ALA A 5 -16.16 14.46 5.46
N ARG A 6 -16.42 14.29 6.78
CA ARG A 6 -16.45 15.38 7.76
C ARG A 6 -15.09 16.06 7.91
N HIS A 7 -14.00 15.29 8.01
CA HIS A 7 -12.64 15.86 8.10
C HIS A 7 -12.25 16.60 6.82
N THR A 8 -12.60 16.08 5.65
CA THR A 8 -12.35 16.75 4.37
C THR A 8 -13.06 18.09 4.31
N ALA A 9 -14.36 18.12 4.64
CA ALA A 9 -15.13 19.37 4.64
C ALA A 9 -14.57 20.41 5.64
N CYS A 10 -14.23 19.96 6.86
CA CYS A 10 -13.63 20.83 7.88
C CYS A 10 -12.28 21.40 7.44
N LEU A 11 -11.43 20.57 6.81
CA LEU A 11 -10.12 21.01 6.30
C LEU A 11 -10.27 22.02 5.17
N THR A 12 -11.15 21.74 4.19
CA THR A 12 -11.45 22.67 3.09
C THR A 12 -11.93 24.01 3.61
N GLN A 13 -12.84 24.00 4.60
CA GLN A 13 -13.35 25.23 5.21
C GLN A 13 -12.26 26.02 5.95
N LYS A 14 -11.37 25.33 6.69
CA LYS A 14 -10.24 25.98 7.36
C LYS A 14 -9.25 26.57 6.37
N LEU A 15 -8.93 25.86 5.28
CA LEU A 15 -8.06 26.40 4.24
C LEU A 15 -8.70 27.61 3.55
N ALA A 16 -9.98 27.54 3.23
CA ALA A 16 -10.73 28.66 2.68
C ALA A 16 -10.77 29.90 3.61
N SER A 17 -10.79 29.69 4.93
CA SER A 17 -10.77 30.80 5.90
C SER A 17 -9.41 31.53 5.99
N ILE A 18 -8.33 30.91 5.54
CA ILE A 18 -6.97 31.48 5.51
C ILE A 18 -6.68 32.08 4.14
N ALA A 19 -7.30 31.61 3.08
CA ALA A 19 -7.17 32.12 1.72
C ALA A 19 -7.93 33.44 1.56
N GLY A 20 -7.51 34.26 0.59
CA GLY A 20 -8.28 35.46 0.19
C GLY A 20 -9.66 35.05 -0.37
N LEU A 21 -10.63 35.96 -0.37
CA LEU A 21 -12.03 35.67 -0.78
C LEU A 21 -12.12 34.98 -2.15
N TYR A 22 -11.34 35.41 -3.13
CA TYR A 22 -11.31 34.86 -4.47
C TYR A 22 -10.74 33.43 -4.49
N ASP A 23 -9.66 33.22 -3.77
CA ASP A 23 -9.00 31.89 -3.67
C ASP A 23 -9.86 30.88 -2.89
N ALA A 24 -10.61 31.37 -1.89
CA ALA A 24 -11.55 30.56 -1.12
C ALA A 24 -12.70 30.05 -1.98
N GLU A 25 -13.28 30.86 -2.85
CA GLU A 25 -14.33 30.46 -3.79
C GLU A 25 -13.81 29.46 -4.80
N GLN A 26 -12.62 29.66 -5.37
CA GLN A 26 -11.98 28.71 -6.28
C GLN A 26 -11.66 27.37 -5.57
N LEU A 27 -11.14 27.41 -4.36
CA LEU A 27 -10.83 26.22 -3.59
C LEU A 27 -12.09 25.38 -3.34
N CYS A 28 -13.19 26.01 -2.94
CA CYS A 28 -14.45 25.33 -2.69
C CYS A 28 -15.10 24.79 -3.97
N ALA A 29 -14.94 25.46 -5.10
CA ALA A 29 -15.49 25.04 -6.40
C ALA A 29 -14.69 23.91 -7.04
N THR A 30 -13.37 23.86 -6.82
CA THR A 30 -12.47 22.90 -7.49
C THR A 30 -12.18 21.63 -6.70
N VAL A 31 -12.38 21.65 -5.37
CA VAL A 31 -12.18 20.45 -4.53
C VAL A 31 -13.33 19.48 -4.70
N SER A 32 -13.22 18.61 -5.68
CA SER A 32 -14.11 17.45 -5.82
C SER A 32 -13.54 16.28 -5.01
N ALA A 33 -14.22 15.90 -3.93
CA ALA A 33 -13.89 14.64 -3.26
C ALA A 33 -14.33 13.48 -4.16
N SER A 34 -13.38 12.68 -4.68
CA SER A 34 -13.72 11.47 -5.42
C SER A 34 -14.59 10.54 -4.56
N ASN A 35 -15.53 9.82 -5.20
CA ASN A 35 -16.42 8.82 -4.57
C ASN A 35 -15.68 7.56 -4.08
N GLN A 36 -14.36 7.61 -3.86
CA GLN A 36 -13.63 6.52 -3.24
C GLN A 36 -14.15 6.28 -1.82
N SER A 37 -14.25 5.01 -1.43
CA SER A 37 -14.69 4.62 -0.09
C SER A 37 -13.81 5.30 0.97
N LYS A 38 -14.38 6.27 1.68
CA LYS A 38 -13.68 6.98 2.74
C LYS A 38 -13.71 6.15 4.02
N SER A 39 -12.63 6.21 4.79
CA SER A 39 -12.60 5.59 6.12
C SER A 39 -13.74 6.12 6.98
N VAL A 40 -14.44 5.20 7.65
CA VAL A 40 -15.48 5.54 8.64
C VAL A 40 -14.83 5.88 9.99
N ASN A 41 -13.56 5.52 10.20
CA ASN A 41 -12.86 5.73 11.47
C ASN A 41 -12.43 7.20 11.62
N GLY A 42 -13.26 8.00 12.27
CA GLY A 42 -12.95 9.40 12.58
C GLY A 42 -11.84 9.61 13.64
N ARG A 43 -11.33 8.53 14.23
CA ARG A 43 -10.33 8.56 15.31
C ARG A 43 -8.92 8.23 14.86
N ILE A 44 -8.68 8.09 13.56
CA ILE A 44 -7.39 7.69 12.99
C ILE A 44 -6.23 8.60 13.43
N PHE A 45 -6.47 9.91 13.54
CA PHE A 45 -5.46 10.86 13.99
C PHE A 45 -5.06 10.65 15.45
N LEU A 46 -6.03 10.32 16.31
CA LEU A 46 -5.75 9.98 17.71
C LEU A 46 -4.90 8.71 17.79
N SER A 47 -5.20 7.70 16.97
CA SER A 47 -4.40 6.48 16.90
C SER A 47 -2.97 6.78 16.42
N ILE A 48 -2.80 7.66 15.44
CA ILE A 48 -1.47 8.09 14.96
C ILE A 48 -0.69 8.75 16.10
N ASP A 49 -1.31 9.68 16.82
CA ASP A 49 -0.65 10.38 17.95
C ASP A 49 -0.20 9.42 19.04
N ILE A 50 -1.06 8.51 19.45
CA ILE A 50 -0.73 7.50 20.49
C ILE A 50 0.41 6.61 20.00
N ILE A 51 0.39 6.16 18.75
CA ILE A 51 1.44 5.33 18.16
C ILE A 51 2.77 6.09 18.13
N HIS A 52 2.78 7.36 17.71
CA HIS A 52 4.00 8.17 17.67
C HIS A 52 4.57 8.40 19.07
N GLN A 53 3.73 8.67 20.06
CA GLN A 53 4.16 8.78 21.46
C GLN A 53 4.73 7.46 21.96
N ALA A 54 4.13 6.32 21.64
CA ALA A 54 4.63 5.00 22.03
C ALA A 54 5.99 4.69 21.39
N ILE A 55 6.18 5.03 20.10
CA ILE A 55 7.48 4.91 19.42
C ILE A 55 8.53 5.78 20.11
N ALA A 56 8.23 7.04 20.39
CA ALA A 56 9.14 7.97 21.04
C ALA A 56 9.51 7.52 22.47
N ALA A 57 8.55 6.96 23.20
CA ALA A 57 8.76 6.44 24.56
C ALA A 57 9.35 5.02 24.59
N SER A 58 9.55 4.37 23.43
CA SER A 58 9.95 2.95 23.34
C SER A 58 9.04 2.02 24.15
N LYS A 59 7.74 2.26 24.10
CA LYS A 59 6.72 1.49 24.84
C LYS A 59 5.85 0.67 23.87
N LYS A 60 5.28 -0.42 24.40
CA LYS A 60 4.29 -1.21 23.69
C LYS A 60 2.91 -0.53 23.67
N ILE A 61 2.09 -0.94 22.75
CA ILE A 61 0.67 -0.60 22.69
C ILE A 61 -0.16 -1.88 22.65
N SER A 62 -1.42 -1.79 23.05
CA SER A 62 -2.42 -2.85 22.82
C SER A 62 -3.60 -2.29 22.03
N PHE A 63 -4.21 -3.12 21.20
CA PHE A 63 -5.37 -2.78 20.40
C PHE A 63 -6.13 -4.04 19.94
N GLN A 64 -7.37 -3.85 19.54
CA GLN A 64 -8.15 -4.87 18.81
C GLN A 64 -8.20 -4.50 17.32
N TYR A 65 -8.16 -5.51 16.45
CA TYR A 65 -8.12 -5.33 15.01
C TYR A 65 -9.37 -5.88 14.34
N ALA A 66 -10.01 -5.06 13.51
CA ALA A 66 -11.21 -5.42 12.79
C ALA A 66 -10.92 -6.31 11.59
N ALA A 67 -11.54 -7.49 11.53
CA ALA A 67 -11.54 -8.37 10.39
C ALA A 67 -12.95 -8.55 9.84
N TYR A 68 -13.11 -8.48 8.53
CA TYR A 68 -14.36 -8.81 7.85
C TYR A 68 -14.27 -10.26 7.38
N ASN A 69 -15.23 -11.10 7.79
CA ASN A 69 -15.35 -12.44 7.22
C ASN A 69 -16.44 -12.43 6.13
N GLY A 70 -16.30 -13.30 5.13
CA GLY A 70 -17.24 -13.41 4.01
C GLY A 70 -18.62 -13.96 4.37
N GLN A 71 -18.92 -14.19 5.66
CA GLN A 71 -20.24 -14.60 6.14
C GLN A 71 -21.06 -13.35 6.40
N HIS A 72 -22.04 -13.09 5.60
CA HIS A 72 -23.23 -12.22 5.58
C HIS A 72 -23.32 -10.99 6.51
N ASN A 73 -22.48 -10.80 7.51
CA ASN A 73 -22.48 -9.65 8.39
C ASN A 73 -21.38 -8.66 7.94
N ARG A 74 -21.82 -7.51 7.43
CA ARG A 74 -20.93 -6.37 7.15
C ARG A 74 -20.35 -5.75 8.42
N GLU A 75 -20.60 -6.33 9.58
CA GLU A 75 -20.03 -5.89 10.86
C GLU A 75 -18.63 -6.47 11.03
N PRO A 76 -17.64 -5.63 11.36
CA PRO A 76 -16.30 -6.11 11.63
C PRO A 76 -16.31 -6.94 12.92
N ARG A 77 -15.69 -8.11 12.87
CA ARG A 77 -15.32 -8.84 14.09
C ARG A 77 -13.97 -8.31 14.55
N PHE A 78 -13.87 -8.00 15.84
CA PHE A 78 -12.61 -7.61 16.43
C PHE A 78 -11.85 -8.85 16.90
N SER A 79 -10.52 -8.80 16.72
CA SER A 79 -9.60 -9.81 17.25
C SER A 79 -9.59 -9.79 18.78
N GLU A 80 -8.96 -10.78 19.38
CA GLU A 80 -8.43 -10.64 20.74
C GLU A 80 -7.46 -9.45 20.80
N GLU A 81 -7.13 -9.01 22.01
CA GLU A 81 -6.21 -7.90 22.21
C GLU A 81 -4.80 -8.26 21.72
N ILE A 82 -4.28 -7.42 20.85
CA ILE A 82 -2.94 -7.59 20.26
C ILE A 82 -1.98 -6.67 21.00
N VAL A 83 -0.95 -7.24 21.63
CA VAL A 83 0.17 -6.49 22.20
C VAL A 83 1.25 -6.33 21.14
N PHE A 84 1.69 -5.08 20.93
CA PHE A 84 2.48 -4.70 19.79
C PHE A 84 3.56 -3.67 20.12
N SER A 85 4.75 -3.85 19.59
CA SER A 85 5.86 -2.90 19.69
C SER A 85 5.95 -2.12 18.37
N PRO A 86 5.45 -0.87 18.31
CA PRO A 86 5.42 -0.11 17.07
C PRO A 86 6.82 0.41 16.69
N TYR A 87 7.19 0.29 15.41
CA TYR A 87 8.47 0.78 14.89
C TYR A 87 8.33 2.03 14.04
N SER A 88 7.28 2.09 13.21
CA SER A 88 7.05 3.20 12.28
C SER A 88 5.61 3.21 11.78
N THR A 89 5.11 4.39 11.41
CA THR A 89 3.90 4.54 10.62
C THR A 89 4.26 4.83 9.16
N ILE A 90 3.51 4.25 8.22
CA ILE A 90 3.78 4.36 6.79
C ILE A 90 2.49 4.66 6.06
N TRP A 91 2.54 5.66 5.19
CA TRP A 91 1.50 5.94 4.21
C TRP A 91 1.77 5.16 2.92
N ARG A 92 0.84 4.29 2.51
CA ARG A 92 0.95 3.55 1.25
C ARG A 92 -0.44 3.22 0.69
N THR A 93 -0.62 3.38 -0.60
CA THR A 93 -1.86 3.02 -1.32
C THR A 93 -3.12 3.57 -0.63
N ASP A 94 -3.10 4.86 -0.29
CA ASP A 94 -4.20 5.58 0.37
C ASP A 94 -4.53 5.19 1.82
N TRP A 95 -3.69 4.37 2.47
CA TRP A 95 -3.89 3.92 3.84
C TRP A 95 -2.67 4.16 4.72
N TYR A 96 -2.92 4.43 6.01
CA TYR A 96 -1.88 4.39 7.02
C TYR A 96 -1.72 2.99 7.58
N TYR A 97 -0.47 2.57 7.70
CA TYR A 97 -0.05 1.32 8.32
C TYR A 97 0.85 1.62 9.51
N VAL A 98 0.74 0.85 10.57
CA VAL A 98 1.76 0.74 11.60
C VAL A 98 2.51 -0.57 11.41
N VAL A 99 3.83 -0.51 11.45
CA VAL A 99 4.72 -1.67 11.37
C VAL A 99 5.44 -1.84 12.67
N GLY A 100 5.57 -3.07 13.13
CA GLY A 100 6.24 -3.38 14.39
C GLY A 100 6.22 -4.88 14.69
N TRP A 101 6.61 -5.22 15.90
CA TRP A 101 6.64 -6.59 16.40
C TRP A 101 5.33 -6.93 17.10
N SER A 102 4.72 -8.03 16.71
CA SER A 102 3.54 -8.61 17.35
C SER A 102 3.97 -9.70 18.35
N ASP A 103 3.61 -9.53 19.59
CA ASP A 103 3.97 -10.49 20.64
C ASP A 103 3.26 -11.83 20.42
N SER A 104 1.97 -11.80 20.02
CA SER A 104 1.16 -13.00 19.81
C SER A 104 1.67 -13.87 18.66
N GLU A 105 2.19 -13.23 17.62
CA GLU A 105 2.67 -13.93 16.42
C GLU A 105 4.19 -14.13 16.43
N SER A 106 4.90 -13.53 17.41
CA SER A 106 6.37 -13.54 17.49
C SER A 106 7.04 -13.15 16.16
N ALA A 107 6.49 -12.16 15.49
CA ALA A 107 6.93 -11.72 14.17
C ALA A 107 6.65 -10.24 13.93
N ILE A 108 7.36 -9.66 12.95
CA ILE A 108 7.04 -8.32 12.45
C ILE A 108 5.73 -8.39 11.66
N ARG A 109 4.83 -7.44 11.92
CA ARG A 109 3.53 -7.31 11.27
C ARG A 109 3.25 -5.87 10.87
N ALA A 110 2.34 -5.73 9.91
CA ALA A 110 1.78 -4.45 9.50
C ALA A 110 0.27 -4.46 9.69
N TYR A 111 -0.25 -3.44 10.35
CA TYR A 111 -1.69 -3.28 10.58
C TYR A 111 -2.17 -1.94 10.01
N ARG A 112 -3.33 -1.95 9.36
CA ARG A 112 -3.97 -0.73 8.87
C ARG A 112 -4.61 0.01 10.03
N LEU A 113 -4.34 1.31 10.15
CA LEU A 113 -4.84 2.11 11.27
C LEU A 113 -6.36 2.30 11.25
N ASP A 114 -6.98 2.33 10.07
CA ASP A 114 -8.42 2.46 9.93
C ASP A 114 -9.22 1.24 10.42
N LYS A 115 -8.56 0.07 10.50
CA LYS A 115 -9.12 -1.18 11.04
C LYS A 115 -8.76 -1.41 12.50
N MET A 116 -7.97 -0.54 13.09
CA MET A 116 -7.52 -0.62 14.48
C MET A 116 -8.51 0.13 15.39
N GLN A 117 -8.89 -0.44 16.51
CA GLN A 117 -9.46 0.34 17.60
C GLN A 117 -8.41 1.28 18.17
N ILE A 118 -8.83 2.31 18.91
CA ILE A 118 -7.89 3.25 19.51
C ILE A 118 -6.90 2.46 20.36
N PRO A 119 -5.57 2.54 20.05
CA PRO A 119 -4.57 1.83 20.81
C PRO A 119 -4.42 2.42 22.21
N CYS A 120 -4.04 1.57 23.14
CA CYS A 120 -3.72 1.96 24.51
C CYS A 120 -2.23 1.72 24.79
N PHE A 121 -1.62 2.54 25.64
CA PHE A 121 -0.27 2.29 26.14
C PHE A 121 -0.26 1.05 27.02
N VAL A 122 0.78 0.24 26.83
CA VAL A 122 1.11 -0.88 27.73
C VAL A 122 2.39 -0.51 28.47
N ASP A 123 2.41 -0.67 29.80
CA ASP A 123 3.60 -0.38 30.59
C ASP A 123 4.63 -1.52 30.47
N ALA A 124 5.12 -1.68 29.25
CA ALA A 124 6.18 -2.61 28.89
C ALA A 124 7.08 -1.98 27.83
N GLU A 125 8.37 -2.30 27.87
CA GLU A 125 9.31 -1.82 26.86
C GLU A 125 9.05 -2.48 25.51
N ALA A 126 9.12 -1.70 24.44
CA ALA A 126 9.00 -2.20 23.09
C ALA A 126 10.19 -3.09 22.72
N VAL A 127 9.92 -4.14 21.95
CA VAL A 127 10.97 -4.94 21.30
C VAL A 127 11.75 -4.03 20.34
N LYS A 128 13.07 -4.06 20.42
CA LYS A 128 13.93 -3.21 19.58
C LYS A 128 13.78 -3.56 18.11
N LYS A 129 13.68 -2.52 17.29
CA LYS A 129 13.68 -2.65 15.83
C LYS A 129 15.03 -3.24 15.37
N PRO A 130 15.05 -4.29 14.52
CA PRO A 130 16.29 -4.79 13.92
C PRO A 130 17.01 -3.71 13.11
N LEU A 131 18.35 -3.68 13.16
CA LEU A 131 19.17 -2.63 12.53
C LEU A 131 18.96 -2.55 11.02
N ASP A 132 18.84 -3.70 10.35
CA ASP A 132 18.66 -3.80 8.90
C ASP A 132 17.20 -3.80 8.46
N PHE A 133 16.27 -3.46 9.35
CA PHE A 133 14.85 -3.46 9.05
C PHE A 133 14.40 -2.13 8.46
N HIS A 134 13.94 -2.17 7.21
CA HIS A 134 13.35 -1.03 6.50
C HIS A 134 11.81 -1.15 6.48
N PRO A 135 11.09 -0.36 7.29
CA PRO A 135 9.63 -0.48 7.40
C PRO A 135 8.88 -0.29 6.07
N ALA A 136 9.34 0.62 5.21
CA ALA A 136 8.71 0.87 3.90
C ALA A 136 8.77 -0.36 2.98
N ASP A 137 9.94 -1.01 2.90
CA ASP A 137 10.14 -2.22 2.11
C ASP A 137 9.30 -3.39 2.63
N TYR A 138 9.14 -3.46 3.95
CA TYR A 138 8.31 -4.47 4.59
C TYR A 138 6.82 -4.29 4.22
N VAL A 139 6.28 -3.08 4.33
CA VAL A 139 4.88 -2.80 3.96
C VAL A 139 4.63 -3.08 2.50
N GLU A 140 5.54 -2.71 1.63
CA GLU A 140 5.44 -3.02 0.20
C GLU A 140 5.38 -4.52 -0.06
N SER A 141 6.25 -5.28 0.60
CA SER A 141 6.26 -6.75 0.49
C SER A 141 5.02 -7.39 1.10
N TYR A 142 4.56 -6.90 2.25
CA TYR A 142 3.36 -7.36 2.94
C TYR A 142 2.10 -7.15 2.10
N LEU A 143 1.92 -5.95 1.53
CA LEU A 143 0.75 -5.62 0.69
C LEU A 143 0.73 -6.39 -0.62
N SER A 144 1.90 -6.65 -1.19
CA SER A 144 2.01 -7.38 -2.44
C SER A 144 1.93 -8.90 -2.30
N HIS A 145 1.81 -9.42 -1.06
CA HIS A 145 1.89 -10.86 -0.75
C HIS A 145 3.14 -11.52 -1.37
N ALA A 146 4.21 -10.76 -1.49
CA ALA A 146 5.45 -11.24 -2.08
C ALA A 146 6.23 -12.05 -1.03
N CYS A 147 6.35 -13.34 -1.27
CA CYS A 147 7.19 -14.21 -0.45
C CYS A 147 8.70 -13.98 -0.67
N VAL A 148 9.09 -13.12 -1.60
CA VAL A 148 10.48 -12.93 -2.02
C VAL A 148 10.85 -11.46 -1.93
N TYR A 149 11.81 -11.14 -1.08
CA TYR A 149 12.38 -9.79 -0.90
C TYR A 149 13.30 -9.37 -2.06
N GLN A 150 13.70 -10.28 -2.94
CA GLN A 150 14.64 -10.02 -4.02
C GLN A 150 13.96 -9.41 -5.25
N LYS A 151 14.57 -8.36 -5.77
CA LYS A 151 14.23 -7.82 -7.08
C LYS A 151 14.77 -8.75 -8.15
N THR A 152 13.95 -9.08 -9.13
CA THR A 152 14.33 -9.85 -10.32
C THR A 152 14.44 -8.89 -11.48
N ALA A 153 15.53 -8.94 -12.22
CA ALA A 153 15.65 -8.20 -13.47
C ALA A 153 14.74 -8.84 -14.52
N VAL A 154 13.71 -8.11 -14.93
CA VAL A 154 12.75 -8.54 -15.94
C VAL A 154 12.90 -7.67 -17.17
N THR A 155 13.08 -8.30 -18.32
CA THR A 155 13.09 -7.61 -19.62
C THR A 155 11.70 -7.67 -20.21
N LEU A 156 11.12 -6.50 -20.41
CA LEU A 156 9.85 -6.31 -21.07
C LEU A 156 10.08 -5.87 -22.51
N GLU A 157 9.27 -6.36 -23.42
CA GLU A 157 9.14 -5.84 -24.77
C GLU A 157 7.81 -5.13 -24.87
N CYS A 158 7.83 -3.87 -25.27
CA CYS A 158 6.72 -2.95 -25.20
C CYS A 158 6.53 -2.22 -26.51
N GLU A 159 5.29 -1.94 -26.89
CA GLU A 159 5.00 -0.96 -27.93
C GLU A 159 5.48 0.43 -27.51
N ASN A 160 5.89 1.27 -28.45
CA ASN A 160 6.38 2.63 -28.18
C ASN A 160 5.34 3.50 -27.43
N SER A 161 4.05 3.26 -27.68
CA SER A 161 2.93 3.90 -26.97
C SER A 161 2.94 3.66 -25.46
N MET A 162 3.57 2.57 -24.99
CA MET A 162 3.61 2.17 -23.58
C MET A 162 4.72 2.84 -22.78
N MET A 163 5.58 3.65 -23.40
CA MET A 163 6.73 4.26 -22.71
C MET A 163 6.31 5.04 -21.45
N ASN A 164 5.26 5.87 -21.54
CA ASN A 164 4.78 6.64 -20.38
C ASN A 164 4.27 5.71 -19.26
N HIS A 165 3.53 4.65 -19.60
CA HIS A 165 3.04 3.69 -18.61
C HIS A 165 4.16 2.94 -17.91
N VAL A 166 5.25 2.64 -18.62
CA VAL A 166 6.45 2.01 -18.04
C VAL A 166 7.17 3.00 -17.11
N ILE A 167 7.31 4.26 -17.51
CA ILE A 167 7.91 5.31 -16.69
C ILE A 167 7.08 5.58 -15.43
N ASP A 168 5.77 5.72 -15.56
CA ASP A 168 4.86 5.97 -14.44
C ASP A 168 4.90 4.83 -13.40
N GLN A 169 5.06 3.58 -13.88
CA GLN A 169 5.07 2.42 -13.00
C GLN A 169 6.42 2.14 -12.34
N PHE A 170 7.53 2.37 -13.06
CA PHE A 170 8.87 1.93 -12.65
C PHE A 170 9.88 3.07 -12.49
N GLY A 171 9.50 4.30 -12.78
CA GLY A 171 10.38 5.47 -12.78
C GLY A 171 11.11 5.66 -14.10
N GLU A 172 11.87 6.75 -14.22
CA GLU A 172 12.54 7.14 -15.47
C GLU A 172 13.89 6.42 -15.69
N HIS A 173 14.44 5.80 -14.65
CA HIS A 173 15.81 5.28 -14.67
C HIS A 173 15.85 3.76 -14.86
N PHE A 174 15.74 3.30 -16.09
CA PHE A 174 15.94 1.90 -16.46
C PHE A 174 16.67 1.76 -17.80
N PRO A 175 17.47 0.71 -18.00
CA PRO A 175 18.06 0.41 -19.30
C PRO A 175 16.98 0.08 -20.32
N TYR A 176 16.97 0.77 -21.46
CA TYR A 176 16.09 0.44 -22.58
C TYR A 176 16.83 0.50 -23.90
N ARG A 177 16.32 -0.19 -24.89
CA ARG A 177 16.79 -0.13 -26.28
C ARG A 177 15.60 -0.21 -27.24
N GLN A 178 15.68 0.53 -28.33
CA GLN A 178 14.75 0.39 -29.45
C GLN A 178 15.01 -0.94 -30.16
N ILE A 179 13.95 -1.72 -30.44
CA ILE A 179 14.01 -2.95 -31.22
C ILE A 179 13.77 -2.63 -32.69
N ASP A 180 12.68 -1.90 -32.95
CA ASP A 180 12.21 -1.48 -34.26
C ASP A 180 11.45 -0.16 -34.15
N ASN A 181 10.80 0.26 -35.26
CA ASN A 181 10.05 1.52 -35.29
C ASN A 181 8.81 1.54 -34.39
N THR A 182 8.38 0.40 -33.86
CA THR A 182 7.13 0.24 -33.11
C THR A 182 7.35 -0.29 -31.69
N HIS A 183 8.50 -0.90 -31.41
CA HIS A 183 8.77 -1.55 -30.12
C HIS A 183 10.10 -1.18 -29.51
N PHE A 184 10.14 -1.20 -28.18
CA PHE A 184 11.36 -1.09 -27.39
C PHE A 184 11.44 -2.22 -26.34
N GLN A 185 12.65 -2.50 -25.87
CA GLN A 185 12.89 -3.36 -24.70
C GLN A 185 13.33 -2.53 -23.50
N ALA A 186 12.80 -2.83 -22.34
CA ALA A 186 13.19 -2.25 -21.06
C ALA A 186 13.58 -3.36 -20.08
N THR A 187 14.70 -3.23 -19.38
CA THR A 187 15.09 -4.18 -18.32
C THR A 187 14.94 -3.52 -16.97
N ILE A 188 14.03 -4.03 -16.16
CA ILE A 188 13.55 -3.38 -14.94
C ILE A 188 13.74 -4.33 -13.74
N PRO A 189 14.39 -3.87 -12.65
CA PRO A 189 14.47 -4.64 -11.42
C PRO A 189 13.14 -4.58 -10.65
N VAL A 190 12.32 -5.61 -10.76
CA VAL A 190 10.97 -5.67 -10.16
C VAL A 190 10.86 -6.74 -9.08
N LYS A 191 9.99 -6.51 -8.11
CA LYS A 191 9.48 -7.56 -7.22
C LYS A 191 8.31 -8.23 -7.92
N LEU A 192 8.31 -9.57 -8.05
CA LEU A 192 7.26 -10.35 -8.71
C LEU A 192 6.01 -10.45 -7.82
N THR A 193 5.30 -9.36 -7.69
CA THR A 193 4.13 -9.17 -6.83
C THR A 193 2.83 -9.38 -7.61
N ARG A 194 1.71 -9.52 -6.89
CA ARG A 194 0.39 -9.54 -7.52
C ARG A 194 0.11 -8.26 -8.32
N SER A 195 0.57 -7.11 -7.82
CA SER A 195 0.43 -5.84 -8.52
C SER A 195 1.21 -5.81 -9.84
N PHE A 196 2.44 -6.36 -9.85
CA PHE A 196 3.23 -6.51 -11.07
C PHE A 196 2.52 -7.38 -12.10
N TRP A 197 2.01 -8.55 -11.68
CA TRP A 197 1.27 -9.45 -12.59
C TRP A 197 -0.02 -8.84 -13.10
N GLY A 198 -0.76 -8.12 -12.25
CA GLY A 198 -1.96 -7.38 -12.64
C GLY A 198 -1.66 -6.30 -13.67
N TRP A 199 -0.57 -5.55 -13.47
CA TRP A 199 -0.12 -4.51 -14.41
C TRP A 199 0.30 -5.12 -15.77
N ILE A 200 1.04 -6.22 -15.79
CA ILE A 200 1.36 -6.93 -17.04
C ILE A 200 0.09 -7.42 -17.74
N PHE A 201 -0.89 -7.91 -16.99
CA PHE A 201 -2.16 -8.38 -17.53
C PHE A 201 -3.02 -7.24 -18.09
N GLU A 202 -3.06 -6.10 -17.43
CA GLU A 202 -3.78 -4.89 -17.86
C GLU A 202 -3.31 -4.41 -19.23
N HIS A 203 -2.00 -4.54 -19.50
CA HIS A 203 -1.37 -4.14 -20.76
C HIS A 203 -1.08 -5.33 -21.68
N ALA A 204 -1.78 -6.45 -21.49
CA ALA A 204 -1.62 -7.63 -22.34
C ALA A 204 -1.90 -7.33 -23.81
N GLY A 205 -0.97 -7.72 -24.69
CA GLY A 205 -1.00 -7.39 -26.11
C GLY A 205 0.02 -6.30 -26.48
N SER A 206 0.17 -5.25 -25.67
CA SER A 206 1.13 -4.16 -25.92
C SER A 206 2.42 -4.30 -25.11
N ILE A 207 2.42 -5.12 -24.05
CA ILE A 207 3.59 -5.43 -23.21
C ILE A 207 3.70 -6.95 -23.07
N ARG A 208 4.90 -7.49 -23.31
CA ARG A 208 5.21 -8.89 -23.05
C ARG A 208 6.50 -9.06 -22.25
N ILE A 209 6.58 -10.11 -21.46
CA ILE A 209 7.81 -10.50 -20.74
C ILE A 209 8.73 -11.19 -21.73
N ALA A 210 9.87 -10.58 -22.04
CA ALA A 210 10.87 -11.13 -22.95
C ALA A 210 11.88 -12.03 -22.22
N ALA A 211 12.25 -11.70 -20.97
CA ALA A 211 13.16 -12.48 -20.13
C ALA A 211 12.95 -12.15 -18.63
N PRO A 212 13.36 -13.04 -17.71
CA PRO A 212 13.88 -14.39 -17.93
C PRO A 212 12.73 -15.41 -18.17
N GLU A 213 13.08 -16.58 -18.71
CA GLU A 213 12.12 -17.65 -19.00
C GLU A 213 11.36 -18.15 -17.76
N SER A 214 12.00 -18.13 -16.59
CA SER A 214 11.36 -18.47 -15.32
C SER A 214 10.16 -17.57 -15.01
N VAL A 215 10.27 -16.27 -15.28
CA VAL A 215 9.21 -15.29 -15.07
C VAL A 215 8.08 -15.47 -16.11
N GLN A 216 8.44 -15.73 -17.37
CA GLN A 216 7.45 -16.06 -18.42
C GLN A 216 6.64 -17.31 -18.06
N THR A 217 7.32 -18.36 -17.58
CA THR A 217 6.69 -19.61 -17.18
C THR A 217 5.76 -19.42 -16.00
N GLN A 218 6.17 -18.62 -15.01
CA GLN A 218 5.35 -18.27 -13.85
C GLN A 218 4.08 -17.53 -14.28
N TYR A 219 4.20 -16.53 -15.15
CA TYR A 219 3.05 -15.79 -15.68
C TYR A 219 2.11 -16.68 -16.48
N ARG A 220 2.65 -17.53 -17.37
CA ARG A 220 1.87 -18.50 -18.16
C ARG A 220 1.07 -19.44 -17.27
N ASN A 221 1.68 -19.95 -16.20
CA ASN A 221 0.99 -20.82 -15.25
C ASN A 221 -0.12 -20.10 -14.47
N MET A 222 0.07 -18.82 -14.13
CA MET A 222 -0.99 -18.01 -13.51
C MET A 222 -2.17 -17.83 -14.45
N LEU A 223 -1.92 -17.49 -15.71
CA LEU A 223 -2.98 -17.33 -16.72
C LEU A 223 -3.75 -18.62 -16.96
N ARG A 224 -3.06 -19.78 -17.01
CA ARG A 224 -3.70 -21.10 -17.16
C ARG A 224 -4.64 -21.38 -16.00
N ARG A 225 -4.18 -21.18 -14.76
CA ARG A 225 -5.03 -21.36 -13.57
C ARG A 225 -6.24 -20.43 -13.56
N ALA A 226 -6.07 -19.20 -14.02
CA ALA A 226 -7.18 -18.25 -14.12
C ALA A 226 -8.23 -18.74 -15.15
N LEU A 227 -7.80 -19.25 -16.29
CA LEU A 227 -8.71 -19.85 -17.29
C LEU A 227 -9.43 -21.08 -16.76
N GLU A 228 -8.74 -21.97 -16.05
CA GLU A 228 -9.33 -23.17 -15.44
C GLU A 228 -10.40 -22.82 -14.37
N SER A 229 -10.31 -21.65 -13.75
CA SER A 229 -11.31 -21.19 -12.74
C SER A 229 -12.59 -20.62 -13.34
N ILE A 230 -12.65 -20.39 -14.66
CA ILE A 230 -13.81 -19.85 -15.37
C ILE A 230 -14.69 -20.99 -15.96
N ASN A 231 -14.09 -22.17 -16.15
CA ASN A 231 -14.76 -23.37 -16.64
C ASN A 231 -15.25 -24.24 -15.46
#